data_0708795131fa0ec7dff79289732bb472
#
_entry.id   0708795131fa0ec7dff79289732bb472
#
_cell.length_a   1.000
_cell.length_b   1.000
_cell.length_c   1.000
_cell.angle_alpha   90.00
_cell.angle_beta   90.00
_cell.angle_gamma   90.00
#
_symmetry.space_group_name_H-M   'P 1'
#
loop_
_entity.id
_entity.type
_entity.pdbx_description
1 polymer ?
#
loop_
_entity_poly.entity_id
_entity_poly.type
_entity_poly.pdbx_seq_one_letter_code
_entity_poly.pdbx_strand_id
1 'polypeptide(L)'
;MKWFYERKKRSLTMNGVLVDNVEKKVSQIDDEARRLTVLHSSDTIFEVLSFPPRMVDLEERFCSCGEWKRTGIVCVHVRAVLLAQRLDYSEFCEEFYTTKQYCKTYEIGLMPVASRQEWVPENLDEPVLPELQPPTGNRQSGRGRRQVNRRRGLGGR
;
A
#
# COMPACT_ATOMS: atom_id res chain seq x y z
N MET A 1 -21.73 3.51 14.16
CA MET A 1 -22.30 2.25 14.67
C MET A 1 -22.95 1.42 13.60
N LYS A 2 -23.97 1.93 12.86
CA LYS A 2 -24.67 1.21 11.78
C LYS A 2 -23.71 0.55 10.76
N TRP A 3 -22.70 1.27 10.30
CA TRP A 3 -21.71 0.81 9.35
C TRP A 3 -20.93 -0.44 9.81
N PHE A 4 -20.52 -0.51 11.09
CA PHE A 4 -19.81 -1.66 11.62
C PHE A 4 -20.71 -2.90 11.71
N TYR A 5 -21.95 -2.71 12.14
CA TYR A 5 -22.96 -3.77 12.18
C TYR A 5 -23.29 -4.33 10.79
N GLU A 6 -23.40 -3.47 9.78
CA GLU A 6 -23.59 -3.90 8.39
C GLU A 6 -22.43 -4.74 7.86
N ARG A 7 -21.19 -4.38 8.22
CA ARG A 7 -20.00 -5.17 7.86
C ARG A 7 -19.96 -6.52 8.58
N LYS A 8 -20.33 -6.56 9.85
CA LYS A 8 -20.51 -7.81 10.59
C LYS A 8 -21.55 -8.70 9.92
N LYS A 9 -22.70 -8.15 9.56
CA LYS A 9 -23.75 -8.89 8.85
C LYS A 9 -23.25 -9.42 7.51
N ARG A 10 -22.50 -8.62 6.76
CA ARG A 10 -21.92 -9.01 5.49
C ARG A 10 -20.88 -10.13 5.65
N SER A 11 -20.06 -10.11 6.70
CA SER A 11 -19.07 -11.14 6.94
C SER A 11 -19.68 -12.54 7.08
N LEU A 12 -20.87 -12.65 7.62
CA LEU A 12 -21.61 -13.91 7.80
C LEU A 12 -22.15 -14.49 6.47
N THR A 13 -22.23 -13.68 5.42
CA THR A 13 -22.74 -14.09 4.10
C THR A 13 -21.64 -14.36 3.08
N MET A 14 -20.38 -14.14 3.46
CA MET A 14 -19.22 -14.39 2.57
C MET A 14 -18.84 -15.87 2.57
N ASN A 15 -18.78 -16.48 1.39
CA ASN A 15 -18.43 -17.89 1.22
C ASN A 15 -17.12 -18.11 0.46
N GLY A 16 -16.49 -17.04 -0.06
CA GLY A 16 -15.21 -17.11 -0.79
C GLY A 16 -14.00 -17.21 0.15
N VAL A 17 -12.84 -17.58 -0.39
CA VAL A 17 -11.56 -17.57 0.32
C VAL A 17 -11.12 -16.14 0.59
N LEU A 18 -11.27 -15.27 -0.41
CA LEU A 18 -10.96 -13.85 -0.33
C LEU A 18 -12.23 -13.00 -0.22
N VAL A 19 -12.09 -11.76 0.24
CA VAL A 19 -13.19 -10.81 0.28
C VAL A 19 -13.60 -10.38 -1.13
N ASP A 20 -14.90 -10.15 -1.36
CA ASP A 20 -15.49 -9.86 -2.69
C ASP A 20 -14.76 -8.74 -3.46
N ASN A 21 -14.25 -7.73 -2.75
CA ASN A 21 -13.57 -6.59 -3.38
C ASN A 21 -12.24 -7.01 -4.01
N VAL A 22 -11.54 -7.97 -3.39
CA VAL A 22 -10.28 -8.51 -3.93
C VAL A 22 -10.56 -9.43 -5.12
N GLU A 23 -11.57 -10.29 -5.00
CA GLU A 23 -11.98 -11.16 -6.11
C GLU A 23 -12.38 -10.34 -7.35
N LYS A 24 -13.17 -9.26 -7.16
CA LYS A 24 -13.52 -8.33 -8.25
C LYS A 24 -12.29 -7.66 -8.85
N LYS A 25 -11.33 -7.24 -8.02
CA LYS A 25 -10.09 -6.61 -8.50
C LYS A 25 -9.25 -7.58 -9.33
N VAL A 26 -9.13 -8.84 -8.86
CA VAL A 26 -8.40 -9.87 -9.60
C VAL A 26 -9.11 -10.21 -10.91
N SER A 27 -10.44 -10.33 -10.90
CA SER A 27 -11.22 -10.57 -12.12
C SER A 27 -11.06 -9.46 -13.17
N GLN A 28 -10.89 -8.21 -12.76
CA GLN A 28 -10.66 -7.08 -13.67
C GLN A 28 -9.32 -7.17 -14.43
N ILE A 29 -8.30 -7.74 -13.80
CA ILE A 29 -6.98 -7.90 -14.42
C ILE A 29 -6.80 -9.23 -15.14
N ASP A 30 -7.73 -10.18 -15.01
CA ASP A 30 -7.62 -11.51 -15.60
C ASP A 30 -7.50 -11.47 -17.14
N ASP A 31 -8.29 -10.65 -17.80
CA ASP A 31 -8.29 -10.56 -19.27
C ASP A 31 -6.96 -9.99 -19.79
N GLU A 32 -6.38 -9.03 -19.08
CA GLU A 32 -5.07 -8.47 -19.39
C GLU A 32 -3.97 -9.49 -19.11
N ALA A 33 -4.02 -10.15 -17.97
CA ALA A 33 -3.05 -11.17 -17.56
C ALA A 33 -2.97 -12.32 -18.56
N ARG A 34 -4.10 -12.77 -19.13
CA ARG A 34 -4.16 -13.84 -20.15
C ARG A 34 -3.48 -13.48 -21.47
N ARG A 35 -3.31 -12.18 -21.76
CA ARG A 35 -2.66 -11.70 -22.99
C ARG A 35 -1.15 -11.59 -22.85
N LEU A 36 -0.62 -11.63 -21.63
CA LEU A 36 0.80 -11.51 -21.38
C LEU A 36 1.50 -12.86 -21.62
N THR A 37 2.65 -12.81 -22.27
CA THR A 37 3.51 -13.97 -22.46
C THR A 37 4.46 -14.09 -21.28
N VAL A 38 4.55 -15.29 -20.73
CA VAL A 38 5.40 -15.61 -19.57
C VAL A 38 6.54 -16.50 -20.02
N LEU A 39 7.76 -16.12 -19.69
CA LEU A 39 8.98 -16.88 -19.93
C LEU A 39 9.54 -17.37 -18.59
N HIS A 40 10.00 -18.63 -18.55
CA HIS A 40 10.69 -19.18 -17.40
C HIS A 40 12.16 -18.74 -17.39
N SER A 41 12.61 -18.15 -16.29
CA SER A 41 14.04 -17.89 -16.05
C SER A 41 14.64 -18.91 -15.08
N SER A 42 13.85 -19.38 -14.10
CA SER A 42 14.18 -20.48 -13.18
C SER A 42 12.89 -21.13 -12.66
N ASP A 43 13.00 -22.02 -11.69
CA ASP A 43 11.84 -22.70 -11.10
C ASP A 43 10.85 -21.74 -10.43
N THR A 44 11.33 -20.63 -9.86
CA THR A 44 10.53 -19.65 -9.12
C THR A 44 10.50 -18.26 -9.76
N ILE A 45 11.44 -17.98 -10.70
CA ILE A 45 11.61 -16.67 -11.33
C ILE A 45 11.12 -16.71 -12.78
N PHE A 46 10.29 -15.74 -13.12
CA PHE A 46 9.63 -15.59 -14.41
C PHE A 46 9.84 -14.20 -14.98
N GLU A 47 9.98 -14.12 -16.29
CA GLU A 47 9.91 -12.87 -17.04
C GLU A 47 8.56 -12.76 -17.72
N VAL A 48 7.87 -11.67 -17.49
CA VAL A 48 6.59 -11.37 -18.14
C VAL A 48 6.83 -10.31 -19.21
N LEU A 49 6.56 -10.68 -20.47
CA LEU A 49 6.70 -9.78 -21.61
C LEU A 49 5.56 -8.77 -21.61
N SER A 50 5.78 -7.67 -20.92
CA SER A 50 4.97 -6.47 -20.88
C SER A 50 5.80 -5.28 -21.37
N PHE A 51 5.24 -4.09 -21.42
CA PHE A 51 6.00 -2.89 -21.76
C PHE A 51 6.01 -1.92 -20.56
N PRO A 52 7.15 -1.81 -19.84
CA PRO A 52 8.41 -2.57 -19.95
C PRO A 52 8.30 -4.01 -19.42
N PRO A 53 9.22 -4.92 -19.81
CA PRO A 53 9.25 -6.30 -19.28
C PRO A 53 9.37 -6.33 -17.76
N ARG A 54 8.76 -7.32 -17.11
CA ARG A 54 8.73 -7.42 -15.65
C ARG A 54 9.19 -8.77 -15.17
N MET A 55 10.02 -8.75 -14.13
CA MET A 55 10.43 -9.93 -13.40
C MET A 55 9.45 -10.22 -12.26
N VAL A 56 9.09 -11.48 -12.11
CA VAL A 56 8.25 -12.00 -11.03
C VAL A 56 8.99 -13.13 -10.34
N ASP A 57 9.10 -13.07 -9.04
CA ASP A 57 9.59 -14.13 -8.17
C ASP A 57 8.46 -14.59 -7.26
N LEU A 58 8.04 -15.86 -7.38
CA LEU A 58 6.93 -16.39 -6.60
C LEU A 58 7.36 -16.77 -5.18
N GLU A 59 8.60 -17.18 -4.96
CA GLU A 59 9.14 -17.55 -3.66
C GLU A 59 9.28 -16.33 -2.75
N GLU A 60 9.94 -15.29 -3.27
CA GLU A 60 10.14 -14.01 -2.55
C GLU A 60 8.89 -13.11 -2.57
N ARG A 61 7.81 -13.54 -3.21
CA ARG A 61 6.58 -12.75 -3.41
C ARG A 61 6.87 -11.35 -3.95
N PHE A 62 7.70 -11.31 -4.97
CA PHE A 62 8.18 -10.07 -5.56
C PHE A 62 7.78 -9.93 -7.03
N CYS A 63 7.42 -8.71 -7.41
CA CYS A 63 7.26 -8.29 -8.80
C CYS A 63 7.93 -6.93 -9.00
N SER A 64 8.72 -6.79 -10.05
CA SER A 64 9.46 -5.55 -10.34
C SER A 64 8.56 -4.33 -10.63
N CYS A 65 7.23 -4.52 -10.79
CA CYS A 65 6.27 -3.41 -10.83
C CYS A 65 6.00 -2.80 -9.45
N GLY A 66 6.31 -3.50 -8.35
CA GLY A 66 6.12 -3.05 -6.97
C GLY A 66 4.67 -3.07 -6.48
N GLU A 67 3.68 -3.29 -7.35
CA GLU A 67 2.26 -3.22 -6.98
C GLU A 67 1.85 -4.33 -6.03
N TRP A 68 2.33 -5.56 -6.26
CA TRP A 68 2.06 -6.70 -5.40
C TRP A 68 2.52 -6.45 -3.96
N LYS A 69 3.77 -6.02 -3.78
CA LYS A 69 4.31 -5.67 -2.46
C LYS A 69 3.58 -4.51 -1.79
N ARG A 70 3.18 -3.50 -2.59
CA ARG A 70 2.49 -2.32 -2.08
C ARG A 70 1.05 -2.59 -1.64
N THR A 71 0.34 -3.43 -2.37
CA THR A 71 -1.10 -3.68 -2.14
C THR A 71 -1.39 -4.96 -1.38
N GLY A 72 -0.46 -5.93 -1.37
CA GLY A 72 -0.71 -7.28 -0.86
C GLY A 72 -1.66 -8.12 -1.73
N ILE A 73 -2.02 -7.62 -2.92
CA ILE A 73 -2.88 -8.29 -3.89
C ILE A 73 -2.07 -8.54 -5.15
N VAL A 74 -2.24 -9.70 -5.77
CA VAL A 74 -1.55 -10.05 -7.02
C VAL A 74 -1.79 -8.98 -8.09
N CYS A 75 -0.70 -8.53 -8.73
CA CYS A 75 -0.77 -7.61 -9.87
C CYS A 75 -0.99 -8.40 -11.18
N VAL A 76 -1.21 -7.71 -12.29
CA VAL A 76 -1.42 -8.32 -13.61
C VAL A 76 -0.28 -9.26 -14.02
N HIS A 77 0.98 -8.91 -13.73
CA HIS A 77 2.15 -9.72 -14.07
C HIS A 77 2.21 -11.02 -13.26
N VAL A 78 2.02 -10.92 -11.93
CA VAL A 78 1.94 -12.09 -11.06
C VAL A 78 0.76 -12.98 -11.48
N ARG A 79 -0.40 -12.37 -11.76
CA ARG A 79 -1.58 -13.11 -12.21
C ARG A 79 -1.32 -13.87 -13.52
N ALA A 80 -0.58 -13.29 -14.47
CA ALA A 80 -0.18 -13.97 -15.70
C ALA A 80 0.67 -15.22 -15.42
N VAL A 81 1.64 -15.12 -14.50
CA VAL A 81 2.47 -16.24 -14.08
C VAL A 81 1.63 -17.34 -13.42
N LEU A 82 0.74 -16.97 -12.48
CA LEU A 82 -0.11 -17.92 -11.77
C LEU A 82 -1.06 -18.65 -12.74
N LEU A 83 -1.60 -17.97 -13.75
CA LEU A 83 -2.40 -18.59 -14.79
C LEU A 83 -1.59 -19.59 -15.63
N ALA A 84 -0.35 -19.23 -16.00
CA ALA A 84 0.54 -20.10 -16.76
C ALA A 84 0.93 -21.36 -15.95
N GLN A 85 1.15 -21.21 -14.64
CA GLN A 85 1.49 -22.30 -13.72
C GLN A 85 0.27 -23.06 -13.17
N ARG A 86 -0.96 -22.61 -13.45
CA ARG A 86 -2.21 -23.17 -12.91
C ARG A 86 -2.28 -23.15 -11.38
N LEU A 87 -1.71 -22.10 -10.77
CA LEU A 87 -1.71 -21.89 -9.33
C LEU A 87 -2.88 -20.99 -8.91
N ASP A 88 -3.37 -21.23 -7.70
CA ASP A 88 -4.44 -20.40 -7.13
C ASP A 88 -3.87 -19.07 -6.62
N TYR A 89 -4.44 -17.96 -7.06
CA TYR A 89 -4.02 -16.61 -6.66
C TYR A 89 -4.36 -16.29 -5.20
N SER A 90 -5.29 -17.01 -4.58
CA SER A 90 -5.70 -16.77 -3.19
C SER A 90 -4.55 -17.00 -2.20
N GLU A 91 -3.66 -17.93 -2.48
CA GLU A 91 -2.48 -18.25 -1.68
C GLU A 91 -1.40 -17.16 -1.76
N PHE A 92 -1.42 -16.35 -2.83
CA PHE A 92 -0.47 -15.29 -3.10
C PHE A 92 -0.98 -13.90 -2.70
N CYS A 93 -2.19 -13.79 -2.19
CA CYS A 93 -2.71 -12.60 -1.56
C CYS A 93 -2.38 -12.59 -0.06
N GLU A 94 -2.28 -11.39 0.52
CA GLU A 94 -2.03 -11.23 1.95
C GLU A 94 -3.20 -11.75 2.80
N GLU A 95 -2.89 -12.36 3.95
CA GLU A 95 -3.85 -13.04 4.83
C GLU A 95 -4.99 -12.12 5.28
N PHE A 96 -4.72 -10.82 5.47
CA PHE A 96 -5.75 -9.87 5.90
C PHE A 96 -6.87 -9.62 4.88
N TYR A 97 -6.70 -10.10 3.64
CA TYR A 97 -7.76 -10.09 2.62
C TYR A 97 -8.62 -11.35 2.62
N THR A 98 -8.31 -12.32 3.46
CA THR A 98 -9.13 -13.53 3.57
C THR A 98 -10.46 -13.22 4.25
N THR A 99 -11.51 -13.92 3.83
CA THR A 99 -12.83 -13.85 4.46
C THR A 99 -12.74 -14.20 5.95
N LYS A 100 -11.90 -15.17 6.31
CA LYS A 100 -11.66 -15.57 7.71
C LYS A 100 -11.16 -14.40 8.56
N GLN A 101 -10.15 -13.66 8.09
CA GLN A 101 -9.60 -12.52 8.82
C GLN A 101 -10.58 -11.35 8.85
N TYR A 102 -11.35 -11.14 7.78
CA TYR A 102 -12.41 -10.15 7.74
C TYR A 102 -13.50 -10.45 8.79
N CYS A 103 -13.96 -11.71 8.87
CA CYS A 103 -14.94 -12.14 9.89
C CYS A 103 -14.40 -11.89 11.29
N LYS A 104 -13.17 -12.30 11.58
CA LYS A 104 -12.50 -12.10 12.87
C LYS A 104 -12.43 -10.61 13.26
N THR A 105 -12.13 -9.73 12.30
CA THR A 105 -12.03 -8.28 12.52
C THR A 105 -13.37 -7.68 12.94
N TYR A 106 -14.51 -8.17 12.39
CA TYR A 106 -15.84 -7.64 12.70
C TYR A 106 -16.63 -8.50 13.69
N GLU A 107 -16.03 -9.54 14.27
CA GLU A 107 -16.66 -10.42 15.26
C GLU A 107 -17.05 -9.65 16.52
N ILE A 108 -16.12 -8.83 17.01
CA ILE A 108 -16.35 -8.00 18.21
C ILE A 108 -17.18 -6.77 17.81
N GLY A 109 -18.39 -6.67 18.35
CA GLY A 109 -19.22 -5.48 18.16
C GLY A 109 -18.60 -4.25 18.83
N LEU A 110 -18.73 -3.09 18.21
CA LEU A 110 -18.38 -1.83 18.85
C LEU A 110 -19.46 -1.46 19.88
N MET A 111 -19.05 -1.21 21.11
CA MET A 111 -19.94 -0.62 22.13
C MET A 111 -20.17 0.85 21.80
N PRO A 112 -21.44 1.33 21.92
CA PRO A 112 -21.68 2.76 21.82
C PRO A 112 -20.87 3.51 22.88
N VAL A 113 -20.15 4.53 22.43
CA VAL A 113 -19.48 5.43 23.37
C VAL A 113 -20.52 6.35 23.97
N ALA A 114 -20.46 6.55 25.28
CA ALA A 114 -21.32 7.50 25.99
C ALA A 114 -21.21 8.90 25.39
N SER A 115 -22.29 9.67 25.51
CA SER A 115 -22.28 11.07 25.06
C SER A 115 -21.17 11.84 25.77
N ARG A 116 -20.56 12.80 25.08
CA ARG A 116 -19.48 13.63 25.65
C ARG A 116 -19.90 14.29 26.98
N GLN A 117 -21.19 14.51 27.19
CA GLN A 117 -21.75 15.06 28.42
C GLN A 117 -21.73 14.09 29.60
N GLU A 118 -21.66 12.80 29.31
CA GLU A 118 -21.62 11.73 30.32
C GLU A 118 -20.15 11.34 30.67
N TRP A 119 -19.19 11.91 29.97
CA TRP A 119 -17.78 11.71 30.32
C TRP A 119 -17.49 12.49 31.59
N VAL A 120 -17.45 11.80 32.68
CA VAL A 120 -16.89 12.36 33.92
C VAL A 120 -15.39 12.59 33.63
N PRO A 121 -14.87 13.81 33.80
CA PRO A 121 -13.45 14.01 33.76
C PRO A 121 -12.85 13.24 34.95
N GLU A 122 -12.39 12.01 34.73
CA GLU A 122 -11.39 11.47 35.65
C GLU A 122 -10.29 12.51 35.69
N ASN A 123 -9.85 12.87 36.90
CA ASN A 123 -8.66 13.69 37.12
C ASN A 123 -7.44 12.90 36.62
N LEU A 124 -7.38 12.74 35.31
CA LEU A 124 -6.12 12.46 34.65
C LEU A 124 -5.35 13.76 34.82
N ASP A 125 -4.35 13.76 35.68
CA ASP A 125 -3.32 14.78 35.65
C ASP A 125 -3.00 15.02 34.21
N GLU A 126 -3.39 16.18 33.70
CA GLU A 126 -3.27 16.54 32.30
C GLU A 126 -1.81 16.28 31.94
N PRO A 127 -1.47 15.38 31.01
CA PRO A 127 -0.07 15.13 30.71
C PRO A 127 0.51 16.46 30.33
N VAL A 128 1.37 17.03 31.18
CA VAL A 128 2.08 18.26 30.91
C VAL A 128 2.87 18.00 29.64
N LEU A 129 2.30 18.41 28.51
CA LEU A 129 3.03 18.39 27.24
C LEU A 129 4.30 19.17 27.45
N PRO A 130 5.48 18.58 27.26
CA PRO A 130 6.72 19.31 27.36
C PRO A 130 6.63 20.52 26.45
N GLU A 131 6.82 21.71 27.02
CA GLU A 131 6.79 22.97 26.29
C GLU A 131 7.75 22.83 25.11
N LEU A 132 7.19 22.83 23.89
CA LEU A 132 7.98 22.75 22.66
C LEU A 132 8.86 24.00 22.62
N GLN A 133 10.10 23.87 23.09
CA GLN A 133 11.08 24.93 22.93
C GLN A 133 11.24 25.20 21.43
N PRO A 134 11.06 26.45 21.00
CA PRO A 134 11.29 26.79 19.61
C PRO A 134 12.73 26.39 19.23
N PRO A 135 12.97 25.85 18.04
CA PRO A 135 14.30 25.45 17.64
C PRO A 135 15.25 26.63 17.73
N THR A 136 16.24 26.54 18.62
CA THR A 136 17.34 27.51 18.74
C THR A 136 18.28 27.35 17.54
N GLY A 137 17.76 27.59 16.36
CA GLY A 137 18.49 27.59 15.09
C GLY A 137 18.94 29.02 14.77
N ASN A 138 20.16 29.33 15.15
CA ASN A 138 20.85 30.52 14.69
C ASN A 138 20.97 30.47 13.15
N ARG A 139 20.01 31.06 12.44
CA ARG A 139 20.12 31.30 11.01
C ARG A 139 21.14 32.42 10.80
N GLN A 140 22.40 32.07 10.73
CA GLN A 140 23.41 32.95 10.14
C GLN A 140 23.04 33.13 8.66
N SER A 141 22.42 34.28 8.38
CA SER A 141 22.16 34.74 7.01
C SER A 141 23.47 35.18 6.36
N GLY A 142 24.23 34.21 5.84
CA GLY A 142 25.37 34.50 4.97
C GLY A 142 24.87 35.04 3.62
N ARG A 143 24.56 36.34 3.56
CA ARG A 143 24.44 37.05 2.27
C ARG A 143 25.82 37.20 1.66
N GLY A 144 26.31 36.17 0.99
CA GLY A 144 27.45 36.26 0.09
C GLY A 144 27.09 37.09 -1.13
N ARG A 145 27.40 38.38 -1.09
CA ARG A 145 27.36 39.29 -2.23
C ARG A 145 28.43 38.84 -3.25
N ARG A 146 28.01 38.07 -4.27
CA ARG A 146 28.88 37.81 -5.44
C ARG A 146 29.05 39.12 -6.21
N GLN A 147 30.22 39.73 -6.08
CA GLN A 147 30.68 40.80 -6.98
C GLN A 147 30.92 40.20 -8.37
N VAL A 148 30.10 40.61 -9.31
CA VAL A 148 30.32 40.35 -10.74
C VAL A 148 31.37 41.33 -11.23
N ASN A 149 32.59 40.83 -11.38
CA ASN A 149 33.69 41.60 -11.95
C ASN A 149 33.50 41.70 -13.47
N ARG A 150 32.92 42.81 -13.94
CA ARG A 150 32.89 43.18 -15.36
C ARG A 150 34.28 43.65 -15.77
N ARG A 151 35.09 42.80 -16.33
CA ARG A 151 36.28 43.24 -17.10
C ARG A 151 35.81 43.70 -18.47
N ARG A 152 35.86 45.05 -18.64
CA ARG A 152 35.90 45.69 -19.97
C ARG A 152 37.26 45.37 -20.60
N GLY A 153 37.27 44.70 -21.72
CA GLY A 153 38.39 44.56 -22.62
C GLY A 153 38.19 45.48 -23.81
N LEU A 154 38.89 46.57 -23.79
CA LEU A 154 39.08 47.50 -24.90
C LEU A 154 40.22 47.02 -25.82
N GLY A 155 40.05 47.29 -27.09
CA GLY A 155 41.12 47.43 -28.09
C GLY A 155 41.46 46.18 -28.88
N GLY A 156 41.46 46.18 -30.16
CA GLY A 156 41.86 47.19 -31.12
C GLY A 156 42.63 46.53 -32.22
N ARG A 157 42.27 46.86 -33.43
CA ARG A 157 42.92 46.66 -34.73
C ARG A 157 42.64 45.35 -35.45
#